data_660f4c605a6a49018129ba874f480f0d
#
_entry.id   660f4c605a6a49018129ba874f480f0d
#
_cell.length_a   1.000
_cell.length_b   1.000
_cell.length_c   1.000
_cell.angle_alpha   90.00
_cell.angle_beta   90.00
_cell.angle_gamma   90.00
#
_symmetry.space_group_name_H-M   'P 1'
#
loop_
_entity.id
_entity.type
_entity.pdbx_description
1 polymer ?
#
loop_
_entity_poly.entity_id
_entity_poly.type
_entity_poly.pdbx_seq_one_letter_code
_entity_poly.pdbx_strand_id
1 'polypeptide(L)'
;MPLRLPDKLPAIELLKHENIFVMDESRAHSQEIRPLRIVVLNLMPLKITTETDLVRLLSHTPLQIEVYFMKLKSHTPKNTPIEHMMMFYKDFAELSKQKFDGMIVTGAPIETMQYEDVEYWPEIQQIFDWARTHVTSTLYICWGAQAGLYHFYGVPKHPLSKKMFGIFRQKSLDPSLPIFRGFDDWFAMPQSRHTEVRREDIEKVPGLDIIAESPESGVSIVMARGGREFFVTGHLEYAPDTLDKEYRRDLGKRDDVDLPKNYYYHDDPTEEPLVTWRAHANLFYSNWINYYVYQETPYNIDDIK
;
A
#
# COMPACT_ATOMS: atom_id res chain seq x y z
N MET A 1 -13.13 17.03 3.17
CA MET A 1 -12.62 17.83 2.03
C MET A 1 -11.90 16.90 1.09
N PRO A 2 -11.88 17.13 -0.22
CA PRO A 2 -11.53 16.09 -1.18
C PRO A 2 -10.02 15.99 -1.43
N LEU A 3 -9.64 14.83 -1.97
CA LEU A 3 -8.31 14.53 -2.46
C LEU A 3 -7.91 15.49 -3.58
N ARG A 4 -6.73 16.11 -3.45
CA ARG A 4 -6.12 16.93 -4.49
C ARG A 4 -5.23 16.05 -5.37
N LEU A 5 -5.53 16.01 -6.65
CA LEU A 5 -4.81 15.22 -7.63
C LEU A 5 -4.21 16.11 -8.72
N PRO A 6 -3.07 15.70 -9.32
CA PRO A 6 -2.55 16.38 -10.50
C PRO A 6 -3.60 16.48 -11.60
N ASP A 7 -3.70 17.64 -12.25
CA ASP A 7 -4.62 17.83 -13.38
C ASP A 7 -4.39 16.74 -14.43
N LYS A 8 -5.49 16.23 -14.99
CA LYS A 8 -5.50 15.17 -16.02
C LYS A 8 -5.02 13.79 -15.57
N LEU A 9 -4.85 13.52 -14.27
CA LEU A 9 -4.59 12.15 -13.81
C LEU A 9 -5.78 11.26 -14.23
N PRO A 10 -5.55 10.09 -14.89
CA PRO A 10 -6.64 9.22 -15.36
C PRO A 10 -7.59 8.77 -14.25
N ALA A 11 -7.09 8.61 -13.02
CA ALA A 11 -7.89 8.26 -11.86
C ALA A 11 -9.03 9.26 -11.58
N ILE A 12 -8.89 10.54 -11.92
CA ILE A 12 -9.94 11.57 -11.69
C ILE A 12 -11.25 11.21 -12.34
N GLU A 13 -11.22 10.82 -13.61
CA GLU A 13 -12.45 10.50 -14.36
C GLU A 13 -13.10 9.23 -13.82
N LEU A 14 -12.31 8.20 -13.46
CA LEU A 14 -12.83 6.97 -12.89
C LEU A 14 -13.48 7.23 -11.53
N LEU A 15 -12.83 7.99 -10.65
CA LEU A 15 -13.37 8.31 -9.32
C LEU A 15 -14.65 9.15 -9.41
N LYS A 16 -14.78 10.05 -10.39
CA LYS A 16 -16.03 10.79 -10.66
C LYS A 16 -17.16 9.83 -11.03
N HIS A 17 -16.90 8.81 -11.86
CA HIS A 17 -17.88 7.78 -12.20
C HIS A 17 -18.32 6.94 -10.99
N GLU A 18 -17.43 6.76 -10.02
CA GLU A 18 -17.70 6.07 -8.74
C GLU A 18 -18.42 6.99 -7.72
N ASN A 19 -18.81 8.20 -8.09
CA ASN A 19 -19.35 9.25 -7.20
C ASN A 19 -18.42 9.63 -6.05
N ILE A 20 -17.11 9.47 -6.21
CA ILE A 20 -16.08 9.89 -5.27
C ILE A 20 -15.65 11.31 -5.64
N PHE A 21 -15.80 12.23 -4.67
CA PHE A 21 -15.43 13.61 -4.90
C PHE A 21 -13.91 13.81 -4.79
N VAL A 22 -13.29 14.20 -5.89
CA VAL A 22 -11.88 14.59 -5.97
C VAL A 22 -11.77 16.05 -6.45
N MET A 23 -10.67 16.69 -6.08
CA MET A 23 -10.38 18.07 -6.45
C MET A 23 -9.17 18.08 -7.37
N ASP A 24 -9.28 18.76 -8.49
CA ASP A 24 -8.11 19.05 -9.32
C ASP A 24 -7.23 20.15 -8.67
N GLU A 25 -6.01 20.25 -9.14
CA GLU A 25 -5.01 21.14 -8.59
C GLU A 25 -5.45 22.61 -8.69
N SER A 26 -6.09 22.98 -9.79
CA SER A 26 -6.58 24.34 -10.05
C SER A 26 -7.62 24.78 -9.01
N ARG A 27 -8.54 23.91 -8.63
CA ARG A 27 -9.59 24.19 -7.62
C ARG A 27 -9.02 24.22 -6.21
N ALA A 28 -8.03 23.38 -5.90
CA ALA A 28 -7.44 23.29 -4.56
C ALA A 28 -6.66 24.56 -4.18
N HIS A 29 -6.03 25.24 -5.14
CA HIS A 29 -5.31 26.50 -4.89
C HIS A 29 -6.19 27.66 -4.40
N SER A 30 -7.50 27.56 -4.51
CA SER A 30 -8.42 28.59 -4.00
C SER A 30 -8.73 28.46 -2.50
N GLN A 31 -8.14 27.49 -1.78
CA GLN A 31 -8.38 27.25 -0.36
C GLN A 31 -7.10 27.46 0.47
N GLU A 32 -7.17 28.28 1.50
CA GLU A 32 -6.05 28.57 2.44
C GLU A 32 -5.86 27.46 3.50
N ILE A 33 -5.87 26.17 3.11
CA ILE A 33 -5.66 25.04 4.02
C ILE A 33 -4.43 24.27 3.54
N ARG A 34 -3.46 24.07 4.45
CA ARG A 34 -2.33 23.20 4.15
C ARG A 34 -2.82 21.76 3.94
N PRO A 35 -2.72 21.20 2.74
CA PRO A 35 -3.04 19.79 2.51
C PRO A 35 -1.99 18.88 3.19
N LEU A 36 -2.41 17.68 3.57
CA LEU A 36 -1.48 16.62 3.90
C LEU A 36 -0.75 16.19 2.62
N ARG A 37 0.57 16.08 2.69
CA ARG A 37 1.41 15.65 1.58
C ARG A 37 1.69 14.17 1.73
N ILE A 38 1.17 13.35 0.83
CA ILE A 38 1.43 11.90 0.80
C ILE A 38 2.22 11.56 -0.45
N VAL A 39 3.38 10.91 -0.26
CA VAL A 39 4.19 10.41 -1.37
C VAL A 39 3.97 8.90 -1.55
N VAL A 40 3.78 8.45 -2.78
CA VAL A 40 3.59 7.05 -3.15
C VAL A 40 4.75 6.57 -3.99
N LEU A 41 5.60 5.70 -3.43
CA LEU A 41 6.58 4.94 -4.20
C LEU A 41 5.87 3.76 -4.85
N ASN A 42 5.49 3.93 -6.11
CA ASN A 42 4.74 2.94 -6.85
C ASN A 42 5.68 2.00 -7.62
N LEU A 43 5.88 0.79 -7.07
CA LEU A 43 6.74 -0.26 -7.64
C LEU A 43 5.96 -1.26 -8.51
N MET A 44 4.62 -1.14 -8.55
CA MET A 44 3.76 -2.04 -9.31
C MET A 44 3.93 -1.85 -10.83
N PRO A 45 3.83 -2.94 -11.62
CA PRO A 45 4.00 -2.87 -13.07
C PRO A 45 2.85 -2.14 -13.79
N LEU A 46 1.62 -2.23 -13.27
CA LEU A 46 0.42 -1.55 -13.79
C LEU A 46 0.15 -0.30 -12.96
N LYS A 47 0.98 0.74 -13.15
CA LYS A 47 0.98 1.92 -12.29
C LYS A 47 -0.37 2.64 -12.25
N ILE A 48 -1.02 2.86 -13.38
CA ILE A 48 -2.30 3.56 -13.48
C ILE A 48 -3.40 2.87 -12.66
N THR A 49 -3.44 1.54 -12.67
CA THR A 49 -4.38 0.76 -11.86
C THR A 49 -4.10 0.97 -10.38
N THR A 50 -2.84 0.81 -9.96
CA THR A 50 -2.43 0.98 -8.55
C THR A 50 -2.66 2.41 -8.06
N GLU A 51 -2.40 3.42 -8.89
CA GLU A 51 -2.73 4.81 -8.59
C GLU A 51 -4.21 4.96 -8.27
N THR A 52 -5.08 4.42 -9.14
CA THR A 52 -6.54 4.49 -8.96
C THR A 52 -6.97 3.81 -7.67
N ASP A 53 -6.44 2.64 -7.37
CA ASP A 53 -6.79 1.88 -6.16
C ASP A 53 -6.38 2.64 -4.89
N LEU A 54 -5.18 3.20 -4.85
CA LEU A 54 -4.69 3.97 -3.70
C LEU A 54 -5.43 5.30 -3.54
N VAL A 55 -5.63 6.07 -4.62
CA VAL A 55 -6.32 7.37 -4.50
C VAL A 55 -7.80 7.20 -4.13
N ARG A 56 -8.43 6.08 -4.52
CA ARG A 56 -9.78 5.74 -4.06
C ARG A 56 -9.83 5.62 -2.53
N LEU A 57 -8.87 4.93 -1.91
CA LEU A 57 -8.80 4.79 -0.46
C LEU A 57 -8.42 6.10 0.24
N LEU A 58 -7.45 6.84 -0.30
CA LEU A 58 -7.04 8.13 0.23
C LEU A 58 -8.14 9.19 0.16
N SER A 59 -9.15 9.02 -0.70
CA SER A 59 -10.28 9.94 -0.82
C SER A 59 -11.34 9.80 0.30
N HIS A 60 -11.29 8.72 1.09
CA HIS A 60 -12.24 8.44 2.18
C HIS A 60 -11.93 9.21 3.49
N THR A 61 -11.46 10.44 3.39
CA THR A 61 -11.20 11.32 4.54
C THR A 61 -11.73 12.72 4.27
N PRO A 62 -12.17 13.46 5.29
CA PRO A 62 -12.51 14.87 5.15
C PRO A 62 -11.25 15.77 5.03
N LEU A 63 -10.06 15.25 5.24
CA LEU A 63 -8.82 16.02 5.16
C LEU A 63 -8.42 16.25 3.70
N GLN A 64 -7.82 17.40 3.43
CA GLN A 64 -7.25 17.66 2.11
C GLN A 64 -5.91 16.96 1.97
N ILE A 65 -5.76 16.14 0.93
CA ILE A 65 -4.55 15.38 0.64
C ILE A 65 -4.02 15.75 -0.73
N GLU A 66 -2.72 16.02 -0.80
CA GLU A 66 -1.94 16.19 -2.02
C GLU A 66 -1.07 14.96 -2.23
N VAL A 67 -1.25 14.26 -3.37
CA VAL A 67 -0.54 13.01 -3.66
C VAL A 67 0.60 13.27 -4.62
N TYR A 68 1.79 12.77 -4.27
CA TYR A 68 2.99 12.79 -5.09
C TYR A 68 3.36 11.35 -5.47
N PHE A 69 3.48 11.06 -6.76
CA PHE A 69 3.96 9.77 -7.21
C PHE A 69 5.46 9.79 -7.42
N MET A 70 6.15 8.85 -6.78
CA MET A 70 7.60 8.66 -6.89
C MET A 70 7.90 7.45 -7.77
N LYS A 71 8.85 7.58 -8.68
CA LYS A 71 9.43 6.49 -9.47
C LYS A 71 10.90 6.27 -9.11
N LEU A 72 11.39 5.09 -9.38
CA LEU A 72 12.81 4.79 -9.33
C LEU A 72 13.50 5.33 -10.59
N LYS A 73 14.67 5.92 -10.42
CA LYS A 73 15.52 6.35 -11.54
C LYS A 73 16.23 5.17 -12.19
N SER A 74 16.63 4.19 -11.38
CA SER A 74 17.33 2.98 -11.82
C SER A 74 16.43 1.96 -12.53
N HIS A 75 15.11 2.20 -12.61
CA HIS A 75 14.17 1.27 -13.23
C HIS A 75 13.17 1.97 -14.17
N THR A 76 13.11 1.50 -15.41
CA THR A 76 12.12 1.99 -16.39
C THR A 76 10.94 1.06 -16.45
N PRO A 77 9.71 1.52 -16.13
CA PRO A 77 8.51 0.68 -16.21
C PRO A 77 8.19 0.32 -17.66
N LYS A 78 7.90 -0.98 -17.89
CA LYS A 78 7.61 -1.50 -19.24
C LYS A 78 6.12 -1.44 -19.63
N ASN A 79 5.22 -1.37 -18.64
CA ASN A 79 3.78 -1.50 -18.81
C ASN A 79 3.00 -0.18 -18.60
N THR A 80 3.71 0.94 -18.53
CA THR A 80 3.10 2.27 -18.34
C THR A 80 3.64 3.21 -19.42
N PRO A 81 2.77 3.97 -20.11
CA PRO A 81 3.20 4.94 -21.12
C PRO A 81 4.22 5.93 -20.56
N ILE A 82 5.25 6.26 -21.36
CA ILE A 82 6.31 7.16 -20.91
C ILE A 82 5.79 8.57 -20.66
N GLU A 83 4.80 9.01 -21.44
CA GLU A 83 4.14 10.32 -21.29
C GLU A 83 3.46 10.41 -19.93
N HIS A 84 2.79 9.34 -19.47
CA HIS A 84 2.18 9.26 -18.15
C HIS A 84 3.24 9.39 -17.05
N MET A 85 4.36 8.67 -17.20
CA MET A 85 5.48 8.73 -16.25
C MET A 85 6.09 10.13 -16.17
N MET A 86 6.27 10.79 -17.30
CA MET A 86 6.84 12.14 -17.35
C MET A 86 5.88 13.20 -16.76
N MET A 87 4.58 12.99 -16.90
CA MET A 87 3.57 13.96 -16.46
C MET A 87 3.29 13.87 -14.96
N PHE A 88 3.24 12.67 -14.38
CA PHE A 88 2.73 12.45 -13.04
C PHE A 88 3.75 11.95 -12.02
N TYR A 89 4.91 11.45 -12.46
CA TYR A 89 5.92 10.87 -11.57
C TYR A 89 7.14 11.78 -11.44
N LYS A 90 7.66 11.85 -10.22
CA LYS A 90 8.92 12.54 -9.89
C LYS A 90 9.98 11.53 -9.47
N ASP A 91 11.23 11.83 -9.78
CA ASP A 91 12.36 11.04 -9.30
C ASP A 91 12.63 11.33 -7.82
N PHE A 92 13.28 10.38 -7.13
CA PHE A 92 13.66 10.56 -5.73
C PHE A 92 14.50 11.84 -5.52
N ALA A 93 15.41 12.16 -6.41
CA ALA A 93 16.24 13.37 -6.31
C ALA A 93 15.43 14.69 -6.30
N GLU A 94 14.26 14.72 -6.95
CA GLU A 94 13.37 15.89 -6.96
C GLU A 94 12.59 16.02 -5.65
N LEU A 95 12.27 14.90 -4.98
CA LEU A 95 11.47 14.86 -3.77
C LEU A 95 12.31 14.81 -2.49
N SER A 96 13.57 14.39 -2.56
CA SER A 96 14.43 14.12 -1.41
C SER A 96 14.70 15.31 -0.48
N LYS A 97 14.52 16.54 -0.98
CA LYS A 97 14.68 17.79 -0.21
C LYS A 97 13.38 18.21 0.50
N GLN A 98 12.29 17.50 0.27
CA GLN A 98 10.98 17.82 0.81
C GLN A 98 10.64 16.87 1.95
N LYS A 99 9.75 17.30 2.85
CA LYS A 99 9.16 16.48 3.88
C LYS A 99 7.70 16.19 3.58
N PHE A 100 7.22 15.04 4.04
CA PHE A 100 5.88 14.54 3.76
C PHE A 100 5.19 14.08 5.04
N ASP A 101 3.88 14.27 5.09
CA ASP A 101 3.08 13.81 6.21
C ASP A 101 2.97 12.28 6.20
N GLY A 102 2.83 11.67 5.02
CA GLY A 102 2.76 10.22 4.87
C GLY A 102 3.46 9.71 3.64
N MET A 103 3.80 8.41 3.66
CA MET A 103 4.34 7.70 2.51
C MET A 103 3.68 6.34 2.35
N ILE A 104 3.45 5.92 1.12
CA ILE A 104 3.03 4.55 0.79
C ILE A 104 4.09 3.94 -0.13
N VAL A 105 4.57 2.75 0.24
CA VAL A 105 5.45 1.92 -0.60
C VAL A 105 4.66 0.71 -1.05
N THR A 106 4.44 0.57 -2.35
CA THR A 106 3.64 -0.54 -2.89
C THR A 106 4.39 -1.86 -2.96
N GLY A 107 3.68 -2.94 -3.24
CA GLY A 107 4.28 -4.20 -3.64
C GLY A 107 5.02 -4.12 -4.98
N ALA A 108 5.74 -5.20 -5.29
CA ALA A 108 6.38 -5.44 -6.58
C ALA A 108 6.37 -6.94 -6.88
N PRO A 109 6.19 -7.38 -8.13
CA PRO A 109 6.08 -8.81 -8.49
C PRO A 109 7.47 -9.49 -8.60
N ILE A 110 8.31 -9.30 -7.60
CA ILE A 110 9.70 -9.79 -7.52
C ILE A 110 10.00 -10.48 -6.19
N GLU A 111 8.97 -10.91 -5.47
CA GLU A 111 9.08 -11.46 -4.11
C GLU A 111 9.93 -12.75 -4.04
N THR A 112 10.08 -13.47 -5.15
CA THR A 112 10.91 -14.68 -5.22
C THR A 112 12.42 -14.40 -5.41
N MET A 113 12.80 -13.18 -5.81
CA MET A 113 14.20 -12.78 -5.93
C MET A 113 14.79 -12.46 -4.55
N GLN A 114 16.10 -12.72 -4.35
CA GLN A 114 16.80 -12.15 -3.19
C GLN A 114 16.83 -10.62 -3.31
N TYR A 115 16.85 -9.92 -2.18
CA TYR A 115 16.80 -8.44 -2.22
C TYR A 115 18.05 -7.88 -2.92
N GLU A 116 19.22 -8.47 -2.66
CA GLU A 116 20.50 -8.07 -3.23
C GLU A 116 20.59 -8.30 -4.76
N ASP A 117 19.76 -9.21 -5.30
CA ASP A 117 19.67 -9.48 -6.74
C ASP A 117 18.72 -8.50 -7.47
N VAL A 118 18.00 -7.65 -6.73
CA VAL A 118 17.10 -6.65 -7.30
C VAL A 118 17.92 -5.44 -7.77
N GLU A 119 17.92 -5.17 -9.09
CA GLU A 119 18.71 -4.12 -9.72
C GLU A 119 18.61 -2.75 -9.03
N TYR A 120 17.41 -2.40 -8.57
CA TYR A 120 17.13 -1.12 -7.94
C TYR A 120 17.13 -1.17 -6.39
N TRP A 121 17.62 -2.26 -5.79
CA TRP A 121 17.67 -2.40 -4.34
C TRP A 121 18.45 -1.29 -3.63
N PRO A 122 19.63 -0.86 -4.12
CA PRO A 122 20.36 0.25 -3.49
C PRO A 122 19.60 1.58 -3.48
N GLU A 123 18.81 1.86 -4.53
CA GLU A 123 17.97 3.06 -4.57
C GLU A 123 16.82 2.98 -3.57
N ILE A 124 16.19 1.80 -3.44
CA ILE A 124 15.13 1.57 -2.45
C ILE A 124 15.65 1.76 -1.03
N GLN A 125 16.82 1.23 -0.70
CA GLN A 125 17.45 1.41 0.61
C GLN A 125 17.64 2.90 0.94
N GLN A 126 18.14 3.69 0.00
CA GLN A 126 18.27 5.15 0.18
C GLN A 126 16.93 5.84 0.41
N ILE A 127 15.88 5.43 -0.31
CA ILE A 127 14.53 5.97 -0.13
C ILE A 127 13.95 5.58 1.23
N PHE A 128 14.18 4.35 1.68
CA PHE A 128 13.72 3.87 2.98
C PHE A 128 14.41 4.64 4.13
N ASP A 129 15.73 4.79 4.07
CA ASP A 129 16.46 5.57 5.08
C ASP A 129 16.03 7.04 5.10
N TRP A 130 15.81 7.63 3.92
CA TRP A 130 15.27 8.98 3.80
C TRP A 130 13.87 9.10 4.40
N ALA A 131 12.99 8.13 4.18
CA ALA A 131 11.64 8.15 4.71
C ALA A 131 11.62 8.25 6.25
N ARG A 132 12.54 7.59 6.94
CA ARG A 132 12.64 7.65 8.42
C ARG A 132 12.86 9.05 9.00
N THR A 133 13.41 9.97 8.23
CA THR A 133 13.75 11.33 8.67
C THR A 133 12.93 12.42 7.98
N HIS A 134 12.22 12.09 6.90
CA HIS A 134 11.47 13.05 6.09
C HIS A 134 9.97 12.77 6.03
N VAL A 135 9.52 11.66 6.62
CA VAL A 135 8.11 11.27 6.59
C VAL A 135 7.62 10.96 8.00
N THR A 136 6.42 11.43 8.36
CA THR A 136 5.85 11.17 9.68
C THR A 136 5.45 9.70 9.84
N SER A 137 4.69 9.13 8.89
CA SER A 137 4.30 7.72 8.93
C SER A 137 4.36 7.09 7.54
N THR A 138 4.92 5.88 7.45
CA THR A 138 5.06 5.12 6.19
C THR A 138 4.29 3.82 6.25
N LEU A 139 3.48 3.57 5.22
CA LEU A 139 2.73 2.34 4.99
C LEU A 139 3.42 1.53 3.89
N TYR A 140 3.98 0.39 4.25
CA TYR A 140 4.62 -0.56 3.34
C TYR A 140 3.64 -1.69 3.01
N ILE A 141 3.50 -2.06 1.73
CA ILE A 141 2.50 -3.04 1.26
C ILE A 141 3.20 -4.22 0.57
N CYS A 142 2.79 -5.44 0.90
CA CYS A 142 3.20 -6.70 0.29
C CYS A 142 4.73 -6.85 0.21
N TRP A 143 5.33 -6.89 -0.99
CA TRP A 143 6.78 -6.93 -1.15
C TRP A 143 7.47 -5.72 -0.49
N GLY A 144 6.88 -4.54 -0.59
CA GLY A 144 7.38 -3.35 0.11
C GLY A 144 7.44 -3.54 1.63
N ALA A 145 6.45 -4.23 2.21
CA ALA A 145 6.44 -4.58 3.64
C ALA A 145 7.56 -5.55 4.01
N GLN A 146 7.75 -6.60 3.22
CA GLN A 146 8.83 -7.56 3.44
C GLN A 146 10.20 -6.91 3.25
N ALA A 147 10.36 -6.05 2.24
CA ALA A 147 11.59 -5.31 1.97
C ALA A 147 11.93 -4.33 3.10
N GLY A 148 10.94 -3.61 3.62
CA GLY A 148 11.14 -2.72 4.76
C GLY A 148 11.50 -3.47 6.05
N LEU A 149 10.81 -4.57 6.35
CA LEU A 149 11.14 -5.44 7.49
C LEU A 149 12.56 -6.02 7.38
N TYR A 150 12.98 -6.41 6.19
CA TYR A 150 14.33 -6.89 5.95
C TYR A 150 15.37 -5.76 6.11
N HIS A 151 15.17 -4.62 5.44
CA HIS A 151 16.13 -3.52 5.45
C HIS A 151 16.37 -2.95 6.84
N PHE A 152 15.29 -2.70 7.59
CA PHE A 152 15.39 -2.02 8.86
C PHE A 152 15.64 -2.93 10.05
N TYR A 153 15.18 -4.17 9.96
CA TYR A 153 15.08 -5.07 11.12
C TYR A 153 15.71 -6.44 10.89
N GLY A 154 16.20 -6.71 9.68
CA GLY A 154 16.82 -7.98 9.35
C GLY A 154 15.85 -9.17 9.34
N VAL A 155 14.52 -8.92 9.30
CA VAL A 155 13.51 -9.98 9.24
C VAL A 155 13.53 -10.62 7.86
N PRO A 156 13.84 -11.93 7.74
CA PRO A 156 13.91 -12.60 6.45
C PRO A 156 12.52 -12.88 5.88
N LYS A 157 12.44 -13.02 4.57
CA LYS A 157 11.29 -13.63 3.91
C LYS A 157 11.53 -15.12 3.65
N HIS A 158 10.45 -15.89 3.69
CA HIS A 158 10.49 -17.34 3.45
C HIS A 158 9.60 -17.68 2.26
N PRO A 159 10.02 -18.62 1.37
CA PRO A 159 9.20 -19.07 0.27
C PRO A 159 8.02 -19.89 0.80
N LEU A 160 6.84 -19.69 0.22
CA LEU A 160 5.67 -20.54 0.42
C LEU A 160 5.72 -21.74 -0.53
N SER A 161 5.19 -22.88 -0.09
CA SER A 161 5.06 -24.08 -0.93
C SER A 161 4.08 -23.89 -2.09
N LYS A 162 3.06 -23.03 -1.89
CA LYS A 162 2.07 -22.59 -2.88
C LYS A 162 1.82 -21.11 -2.75
N LYS A 163 1.38 -20.48 -3.84
CA LYS A 163 0.95 -19.07 -3.82
C LYS A 163 -0.16 -18.87 -2.77
N MET A 164 0.01 -17.94 -1.85
CA MET A 164 -1.05 -17.46 -0.98
C MET A 164 -1.94 -16.57 -1.83
N PHE A 165 -3.13 -17.07 -2.22
CA PHE A 165 -3.95 -16.42 -3.23
C PHE A 165 -5.44 -16.48 -2.86
N GLY A 166 -6.07 -15.31 -2.67
CA GLY A 166 -7.47 -15.22 -2.28
C GLY A 166 -7.73 -14.24 -1.14
N ILE A 167 -8.89 -14.41 -0.48
CA ILE A 167 -9.35 -13.60 0.65
C ILE A 167 -9.20 -14.40 1.94
N PHE A 168 -8.47 -13.85 2.90
CA PHE A 168 -8.20 -14.51 4.18
C PHE A 168 -8.68 -13.65 5.34
N ARG A 169 -9.27 -14.29 6.35
CA ARG A 169 -9.70 -13.62 7.57
C ARG A 169 -8.50 -13.35 8.47
N GLN A 170 -8.37 -12.11 8.88
CA GLN A 170 -7.35 -11.63 9.80
C GLN A 170 -7.98 -11.36 11.15
N LYS A 171 -7.25 -11.63 12.22
CA LYS A 171 -7.63 -11.26 13.59
C LYS A 171 -6.84 -10.04 14.01
N SER A 172 -7.51 -9.00 14.51
CA SER A 172 -6.87 -7.92 15.26
C SER A 172 -6.37 -8.46 16.59
N LEU A 173 -5.06 -8.30 16.88
CA LEU A 173 -4.44 -8.77 18.12
C LEU A 173 -4.51 -7.74 19.25
N ASP A 174 -4.65 -6.47 18.89
CA ASP A 174 -4.89 -5.37 19.82
C ASP A 174 -5.96 -4.42 19.25
N PRO A 175 -7.24 -4.68 19.50
CA PRO A 175 -8.35 -3.85 19.03
C PRO A 175 -8.36 -2.43 19.60
N SER A 176 -7.57 -2.16 20.65
CA SER A 176 -7.47 -0.82 21.28
C SER A 176 -6.65 0.16 20.46
N LEU A 177 -5.82 -0.33 19.54
CA LEU A 177 -4.99 0.51 18.68
C LEU A 177 -5.86 1.39 17.77
N PRO A 178 -5.55 2.70 17.63
CA PRO A 178 -6.32 3.61 16.78
C PRO A 178 -6.47 3.15 15.32
N ILE A 179 -5.51 2.36 14.81
CA ILE A 179 -5.59 1.80 13.45
C ILE A 179 -6.81 0.89 13.25
N PHE A 180 -7.26 0.20 14.29
CA PHE A 180 -8.42 -0.70 14.28
C PHE A 180 -9.72 -0.06 14.75
N ARG A 181 -9.75 1.26 14.92
CA ARG A 181 -10.97 1.94 15.34
C ARG A 181 -12.10 1.73 14.33
N GLY A 182 -13.21 1.15 14.80
CA GLY A 182 -14.38 0.79 13.98
C GLY A 182 -14.27 -0.54 13.27
N PHE A 183 -13.16 -1.28 13.46
CA PHE A 183 -13.02 -2.64 12.95
C PHE A 183 -13.85 -3.63 13.79
N ASP A 184 -14.27 -4.70 13.14
CA ASP A 184 -14.64 -5.94 13.82
C ASP A 184 -13.38 -6.68 14.30
N ASP A 185 -13.52 -7.63 15.23
CA ASP A 185 -12.39 -8.45 15.71
C ASP A 185 -11.71 -9.24 14.59
N TRP A 186 -12.49 -9.58 13.57
CA TRP A 186 -12.05 -10.26 12.37
C TRP A 186 -12.39 -9.45 11.12
N PHE A 187 -11.44 -9.34 10.22
CA PHE A 187 -11.61 -8.65 8.95
C PHE A 187 -11.00 -9.44 7.80
N ALA A 188 -11.52 -9.20 6.59
CA ALA A 188 -11.03 -9.84 5.39
C ALA A 188 -9.89 -9.02 4.78
N MET A 189 -8.87 -9.72 4.23
CA MET A 189 -7.76 -9.09 3.50
C MET A 189 -7.37 -9.95 2.30
N PRO A 190 -7.31 -9.37 1.09
CA PRO A 190 -6.74 -10.03 -0.09
C PRO A 190 -5.27 -10.35 0.11
N GLN A 191 -4.87 -11.53 -0.38
CA GLN A 191 -3.47 -11.99 -0.43
C GLN A 191 -3.13 -12.46 -1.84
N SER A 192 -1.97 -12.07 -2.34
CA SER A 192 -1.40 -12.56 -3.59
C SER A 192 0.12 -12.53 -3.49
N ARG A 193 0.72 -13.60 -2.95
CA ARG A 193 2.16 -13.63 -2.68
C ARG A 193 2.74 -15.05 -2.68
N HIS A 194 4.02 -15.18 -3.02
CA HIS A 194 4.80 -16.43 -3.01
C HIS A 194 5.75 -16.54 -1.81
N THR A 195 5.81 -15.51 -0.96
CA THR A 195 6.68 -15.47 0.22
C THR A 195 5.92 -14.97 1.44
N GLU A 196 6.47 -15.24 2.62
CA GLU A 196 5.94 -14.80 3.91
C GLU A 196 7.04 -14.27 4.82
N VAL A 197 6.66 -13.49 5.83
CA VAL A 197 7.45 -13.25 7.04
C VAL A 197 6.86 -14.08 8.17
N ARG A 198 7.70 -14.62 9.05
CA ARG A 198 7.26 -15.52 10.10
C ARG A 198 7.20 -14.81 11.45
N ARG A 199 6.22 -15.20 12.26
CA ARG A 199 6.04 -14.69 13.62
C ARG A 199 7.31 -14.83 14.44
N GLU A 200 7.93 -16.01 14.42
CA GLU A 200 9.13 -16.31 15.17
C GLU A 200 10.34 -15.44 14.82
N ASP A 201 10.40 -14.90 13.59
CA ASP A 201 11.48 -13.99 13.19
C ASP A 201 11.19 -12.55 13.63
N ILE A 202 9.93 -12.14 13.59
CA ILE A 202 9.50 -10.81 14.03
C ILE A 202 9.63 -10.68 15.55
N GLU A 203 9.22 -11.70 16.33
CA GLU A 203 9.26 -11.69 17.79
C GLU A 203 10.69 -11.66 18.36
N LYS A 204 11.70 -12.00 17.58
CA LYS A 204 13.12 -11.84 17.96
C LYS A 204 13.59 -10.39 17.93
N VAL A 205 12.85 -9.50 17.29
CA VAL A 205 13.25 -8.11 17.06
C VAL A 205 12.48 -7.17 17.98
N PRO A 206 13.10 -6.58 19.01
CA PRO A 206 12.44 -5.62 19.87
C PRO A 206 11.90 -4.41 19.10
N GLY A 207 10.68 -3.97 19.43
CA GLY A 207 10.05 -2.80 18.82
C GLY A 207 9.28 -3.11 17.52
N LEU A 208 9.11 -4.39 17.18
CA LEU A 208 8.16 -4.84 16.18
C LEU A 208 6.94 -5.44 16.87
N ASP A 209 5.76 -4.90 16.60
CA ASP A 209 4.49 -5.35 17.15
C ASP A 209 3.67 -6.02 16.05
N ILE A 210 3.39 -7.32 16.17
CA ILE A 210 2.42 -8.00 15.29
C ILE A 210 1.04 -7.59 15.77
N ILE A 211 0.33 -6.77 14.99
CA ILE A 211 -0.98 -6.23 15.38
C ILE A 211 -2.15 -6.92 14.69
N ALA A 212 -1.89 -7.67 13.61
CA ALA A 212 -2.89 -8.55 12.99
C ALA A 212 -2.24 -9.78 12.37
N GLU A 213 -2.95 -10.90 12.42
CA GLU A 213 -2.54 -12.15 11.80
C GLU A 213 -3.74 -13.03 11.40
N SER A 214 -3.47 -14.04 10.60
CA SER A 214 -4.42 -15.07 10.19
C SER A 214 -3.89 -16.45 10.53
N PRO A 215 -4.72 -17.37 11.02
CA PRO A 215 -4.34 -18.77 11.18
C PRO A 215 -4.01 -19.46 9.84
N GLU A 216 -4.48 -18.88 8.70
CA GLU A 216 -4.27 -19.46 7.39
C GLU A 216 -3.18 -18.74 6.59
N SER A 217 -3.13 -17.40 6.63
CA SER A 217 -2.17 -16.60 5.87
C SER A 217 -1.02 -16.03 6.69
N GLY A 218 -0.91 -16.37 7.97
CA GLY A 218 0.18 -15.93 8.85
C GLY A 218 0.11 -14.44 9.21
N VAL A 219 1.26 -13.86 9.50
CA VAL A 219 1.37 -12.44 9.89
C VAL A 219 0.90 -11.52 8.77
N SER A 220 0.00 -10.60 9.10
CA SER A 220 -0.60 -9.71 8.12
C SER A 220 -0.28 -8.23 8.32
N ILE A 221 -0.21 -7.75 9.55
CA ILE A 221 0.17 -6.37 9.84
C ILE A 221 1.17 -6.33 11.00
N VAL A 222 2.30 -5.69 10.75
CA VAL A 222 3.31 -5.38 11.77
C VAL A 222 3.40 -3.86 11.89
N MET A 223 3.46 -3.36 13.12
CA MET A 223 3.65 -1.96 13.44
C MET A 223 5.01 -1.77 14.12
N ALA A 224 5.67 -0.67 13.82
CA ALA A 224 6.92 -0.30 14.47
C ALA A 224 6.97 1.20 14.77
N ARG A 225 7.87 1.58 15.70
CA ARG A 225 8.13 2.98 16.07
C ARG A 225 6.86 3.76 16.45
N GLY A 226 5.92 3.10 17.15
CA GLY A 226 4.68 3.74 17.59
C GLY A 226 3.73 4.16 16.45
N GLY A 227 3.75 3.44 15.31
CA GLY A 227 2.91 3.75 14.15
C GLY A 227 3.57 4.66 13.10
N ARG A 228 4.86 4.96 13.24
CA ARG A 228 5.62 5.60 12.16
C ARG A 228 5.90 4.65 10.99
N GLU A 229 5.81 3.35 11.22
CA GLU A 229 6.00 2.32 10.20
C GLU A 229 4.93 1.24 10.33
N PHE A 230 4.19 0.99 9.26
CA PHE A 230 3.24 -0.12 9.12
C PHE A 230 3.68 -1.02 7.97
N PHE A 231 3.75 -2.32 8.23
CA PHE A 231 4.11 -3.34 7.25
C PHE A 231 2.90 -4.27 7.06
N VAL A 232 2.21 -4.13 5.93
CA VAL A 232 1.01 -4.89 5.58
C VAL A 232 1.36 -5.90 4.50
N THR A 233 1.30 -7.19 4.81
CA THR A 233 1.73 -8.26 3.87
C THR A 233 0.68 -8.58 2.81
N GLY A 234 -0.57 -8.16 3.00
CA GLY A 234 -1.67 -8.32 2.04
C GLY A 234 -2.00 -7.02 1.32
N HIS A 235 -3.17 -7.00 0.68
CA HIS A 235 -3.57 -5.96 -0.26
C HIS A 235 -4.96 -5.40 0.06
N LEU A 236 -5.06 -4.50 1.04
CA LEU A 236 -6.31 -3.79 1.32
C LEU A 236 -6.72 -2.85 0.18
N GLU A 237 -5.76 -2.42 -0.66
CA GLU A 237 -5.98 -1.50 -1.77
C GLU A 237 -6.63 -2.14 -3.00
N TYR A 238 -6.67 -3.46 -3.10
CA TYR A 238 -7.14 -4.15 -4.30
C TYR A 238 -8.59 -3.80 -4.68
N ALA A 239 -8.77 -3.52 -5.98
CA ALA A 239 -10.09 -3.41 -6.58
C ALA A 239 -10.82 -4.78 -6.56
N PRO A 240 -12.16 -4.77 -6.68
CA PRO A 240 -12.95 -6.00 -6.67
C PRO A 240 -12.48 -7.08 -7.63
N ASP A 241 -12.01 -6.69 -8.81
CA ASP A 241 -11.64 -7.57 -9.93
C ASP A 241 -10.13 -7.86 -10.03
N THR A 242 -9.32 -7.38 -9.09
CA THR A 242 -7.85 -7.52 -9.18
C THR A 242 -7.40 -8.97 -9.16
N LEU A 243 -7.93 -9.79 -8.22
CA LEU A 243 -7.56 -11.20 -8.15
C LEU A 243 -8.13 -12.02 -9.33
N ASP A 244 -9.28 -11.65 -9.89
CA ASP A 244 -9.84 -12.25 -11.09
C ASP A 244 -8.91 -12.00 -12.29
N LYS A 245 -8.46 -10.76 -12.48
CA LYS A 245 -7.51 -10.40 -13.54
C LYS A 245 -6.18 -11.14 -13.39
N GLU A 246 -5.68 -11.30 -12.16
CA GLU A 246 -4.49 -12.10 -11.89
C GLU A 246 -4.71 -13.57 -12.22
N TYR A 247 -5.81 -14.15 -11.78
CA TYR A 247 -6.16 -15.56 -12.02
C TYR A 247 -6.25 -15.85 -13.51
N ARG A 248 -7.01 -15.04 -14.26
CA ARG A 248 -7.16 -15.22 -15.72
C ARG A 248 -5.86 -15.00 -16.49
N ARG A 249 -5.04 -14.04 -16.07
CA ARG A 249 -3.71 -13.81 -16.63
C ARG A 249 -2.79 -15.02 -16.42
N ASP A 250 -2.84 -15.63 -15.24
CA ASP A 250 -1.96 -16.75 -14.89
C ASP A 250 -2.43 -18.06 -15.55
N LEU A 251 -3.75 -18.29 -15.66
CA LEU A 251 -4.33 -19.39 -16.47
C LEU A 251 -3.89 -19.33 -17.95
N GLY A 252 -3.70 -18.14 -18.51
CA GLY A 252 -3.18 -17.99 -19.88
C GLY A 252 -1.70 -18.39 -20.04
N LYS A 253 -0.99 -18.66 -18.94
CA LYS A 253 0.43 -19.02 -18.94
C LYS A 253 0.73 -20.42 -18.41
N ARG A 254 -0.13 -20.97 -17.56
CA ARG A 254 0.02 -22.26 -16.87
C ARG A 254 -1.34 -22.89 -16.64
N ASP A 255 -1.38 -24.22 -16.64
CA ASP A 255 -2.61 -25.00 -16.40
C ASP A 255 -2.85 -25.31 -14.91
N ASP A 256 -1.85 -25.08 -14.04
CA ASP A 256 -1.83 -25.44 -12.62
C ASP A 256 -2.05 -24.22 -11.68
N VAL A 257 -2.92 -23.31 -12.08
CA VAL A 257 -3.23 -22.09 -11.29
C VAL A 257 -4.36 -22.38 -10.32
N ASP A 258 -4.08 -22.27 -9.03
CA ASP A 258 -5.11 -22.41 -7.99
C ASP A 258 -6.14 -21.26 -8.11
N LEU A 259 -7.41 -21.59 -7.89
CA LEU A 259 -8.49 -20.63 -7.77
C LEU A 259 -8.23 -19.71 -6.55
N PRO A 260 -8.47 -18.38 -6.64
CA PRO A 260 -8.35 -17.52 -5.47
C PRO A 260 -9.39 -17.90 -4.42
N LYS A 261 -8.90 -18.31 -3.23
CA LYS A 261 -9.70 -18.83 -2.12
C LYS A 261 -10.68 -17.79 -1.59
N ASN A 262 -11.93 -18.17 -1.31
CA ASN A 262 -12.98 -17.32 -0.72
C ASN A 262 -13.25 -16.03 -1.53
N TYR A 263 -13.01 -16.04 -2.81
CA TYR A 263 -13.07 -14.84 -3.65
C TYR A 263 -14.32 -14.82 -4.55
N TYR A 264 -14.64 -15.93 -5.20
CA TYR A 264 -15.87 -16.01 -6.00
C TYR A 264 -17.05 -16.51 -5.18
N TYR A 265 -18.24 -16.11 -5.57
CA TYR A 265 -19.45 -16.69 -5.00
C TYR A 265 -19.50 -18.19 -5.31
N HIS A 266 -19.73 -19.02 -4.31
CA HIS A 266 -19.71 -20.50 -4.40
C HIS A 266 -18.39 -21.09 -4.94
N ASP A 267 -17.26 -20.39 -4.87
CA ASP A 267 -15.98 -20.79 -5.49
C ASP A 267 -16.08 -21.05 -6.99
N ASP A 268 -17.05 -20.41 -7.68
CA ASP A 268 -17.27 -20.53 -9.13
C ASP A 268 -16.66 -19.33 -9.86
N PRO A 269 -15.61 -19.50 -10.70
CA PRO A 269 -14.98 -18.39 -11.43
C PRO A 269 -15.84 -17.79 -12.56
N THR A 270 -17.05 -18.30 -12.76
CA THR A 270 -18.06 -17.69 -13.66
C THR A 270 -18.97 -16.71 -12.91
N GLU A 271 -18.95 -16.73 -11.56
CA GLU A 271 -19.71 -15.85 -10.71
C GLU A 271 -18.91 -14.58 -10.35
N GLU A 272 -19.60 -13.57 -9.79
CA GLU A 272 -18.98 -12.32 -9.40
C GLU A 272 -18.10 -12.47 -8.14
N PRO A 273 -17.04 -11.65 -8.00
CA PRO A 273 -16.24 -11.59 -6.79
C PRO A 273 -17.02 -11.18 -5.54
N LEU A 274 -16.80 -11.88 -4.43
CA LEU A 274 -17.30 -11.50 -3.10
C LEU A 274 -16.38 -10.45 -2.47
N VAL A 275 -16.77 -9.18 -2.53
CA VAL A 275 -15.98 -8.08 -1.97
C VAL A 275 -16.26 -7.93 -0.49
N THR A 276 -15.46 -8.58 0.35
CA THR A 276 -15.63 -8.62 1.81
C THR A 276 -14.63 -7.74 2.58
N TRP A 277 -13.67 -7.08 1.90
CA TRP A 277 -12.60 -6.30 2.54
C TRP A 277 -12.78 -4.78 2.43
N ARG A 278 -13.66 -4.28 1.55
CA ARG A 278 -13.78 -2.85 1.21
C ARG A 278 -14.02 -1.94 2.42
N ALA A 279 -14.91 -2.33 3.33
CA ALA A 279 -15.22 -1.51 4.51
C ALA A 279 -13.99 -1.36 5.41
N HIS A 280 -13.30 -2.47 5.71
CA HIS A 280 -12.10 -2.46 6.54
C HIS A 280 -10.91 -1.78 5.85
N ALA A 281 -10.78 -1.90 4.52
CA ALA A 281 -9.80 -1.15 3.76
C ALA A 281 -9.99 0.38 3.92
N ASN A 282 -11.21 0.87 3.75
CA ASN A 282 -11.53 2.29 3.94
C ASN A 282 -11.26 2.74 5.37
N LEU A 283 -11.63 1.94 6.38
CA LEU A 283 -11.34 2.24 7.77
C LEU A 283 -9.84 2.27 8.05
N PHE A 284 -9.09 1.28 7.56
CA PHE A 284 -7.64 1.22 7.76
C PHE A 284 -6.93 2.47 7.24
N TYR A 285 -7.19 2.84 5.99
CA TYR A 285 -6.59 4.04 5.39
C TYR A 285 -7.06 5.34 6.06
N SER A 286 -8.34 5.46 6.39
CA SER A 286 -8.87 6.61 7.13
C SER A 286 -8.25 6.73 8.52
N ASN A 287 -8.10 5.63 9.25
CA ASN A 287 -7.49 5.61 10.57
C ASN A 287 -5.98 5.92 10.50
N TRP A 288 -5.27 5.34 9.52
CA TRP A 288 -3.86 5.66 9.28
C TRP A 288 -3.68 7.16 9.00
N ILE A 289 -4.45 7.72 8.08
CA ILE A 289 -4.38 9.15 7.74
C ILE A 289 -4.70 10.02 8.95
N ASN A 290 -5.74 9.68 9.72
CA ASN A 290 -6.19 10.52 10.83
C ASN A 290 -5.26 10.42 12.05
N TYR A 291 -4.91 9.21 12.48
CA TYR A 291 -4.25 9.00 13.77
C TYR A 291 -2.73 8.92 13.68
N TYR A 292 -2.16 8.53 12.55
CA TYR A 292 -0.72 8.31 12.41
C TYR A 292 -0.04 9.26 11.40
N VAL A 293 -0.84 9.91 10.55
CA VAL A 293 -0.35 10.95 9.64
C VAL A 293 -0.73 12.33 10.18
N TYR A 294 -2.03 12.66 10.21
CA TYR A 294 -2.50 14.01 10.51
C TYR A 294 -2.22 14.44 11.96
N GLN A 295 -2.52 13.58 12.95
CA GLN A 295 -2.35 13.93 14.36
C GLN A 295 -0.89 13.89 14.82
N GLU A 296 -0.03 13.09 14.19
CA GLU A 296 1.37 12.93 14.53
C GLU A 296 2.29 13.91 13.75
N THR A 297 1.85 14.45 12.62
CA THR A 297 2.65 15.42 11.88
C THR A 297 2.76 16.73 12.66
N PRO A 298 3.98 17.27 12.86
CA PRO A 298 4.18 18.55 13.49
C PRO A 298 3.44 19.67 12.74
N TYR A 299 2.98 20.71 13.44
CA TYR A 299 2.35 21.88 12.81
C TYR A 299 3.23 22.46 11.69
N ASN A 300 4.53 22.60 11.94
CA ASN A 300 5.49 22.90 10.90
C ASN A 300 6.10 21.58 10.38
N ILE A 301 5.85 21.26 9.12
CA ILE A 301 6.32 20.02 8.50
C ILE A 301 7.86 19.89 8.51
N ASP A 302 8.58 21.00 8.55
CA ASP A 302 10.06 21.02 8.61
C ASP A 302 10.61 20.47 9.94
N ASP A 303 9.76 20.37 10.97
CA ASP A 303 10.13 19.84 12.29
C ASP A 303 10.06 18.30 12.37
N ILE A 304 9.69 17.59 11.31
CA ILE A 304 9.74 16.10 11.22
C ILE A 304 11.20 15.65 11.41
N LYS A 305 11.40 14.67 12.33
CA LYS A 305 12.72 14.14 12.71
C LYS A 305 12.80 12.64 12.44
#